data_5d61fd64177c4aa043650b7677d66c75
#
_entry.id   5d61fd64177c4aa043650b7677d66c75
#
_cell.length_a   1.000
_cell.length_b   1.000
_cell.length_c   1.000
_cell.angle_alpha   90.00
_cell.angle_beta   90.00
_cell.angle_gamma   90.00
#
_symmetry.space_group_name_H-M   'P 1'
#
loop_
_entity.id
_entity.type
_entity.pdbx_description
1 polymer ?
#
loop_
_entity_poly.entity_id
_entity_poly.type
_entity_poly.pdbx_seq_one_letter_code
_entity_poly.pdbx_strand_id
1 'polypeptide(L)'
;MAKIAIAAGGTAGHVVPALAVADALRAEGAEVEFLGGERAEAELVPAAGYPFHPLRVAGIDRRNVLRAARATGLAARSVGRARKILKAIGADAVLGGGGYVAGPVGLAGRSLGLPLVLTEADSHLGVANRLLAPLASRVFLAFPIEGREGEKYVVSGRPLPAGTGSADRDAARRRFGISGDLPCLLVFGGSLGARRLNDASLDAFGGAAPCTVLHACGRRDHPDLAGRLTALGDPPHYRLFDYITPFADALAAADLVAARSGGSVLELAAAGLPSILVPYPHATADHQTANARHIEAAGAAVVVPDTELDGPRLAREVGVLLGHPERMRAMARAAAEVARPGAAVQIAQETLALAKNR
;
A
#
# COMPACT_ATOMS: atom_id res chain seq x y z
N MET A 1 6.99 -11.38 -27.75
CA MET A 1 6.93 -11.14 -26.27
C MET A 1 6.17 -9.84 -26.09
N ALA A 2 5.14 -9.83 -25.25
CA ALA A 2 4.34 -8.62 -25.03
C ALA A 2 5.15 -7.57 -24.24
N LYS A 3 5.02 -6.30 -24.61
CA LYS A 3 5.68 -5.17 -23.94
C LYS A 3 4.66 -4.32 -23.21
N ILE A 4 4.76 -4.28 -21.91
CA ILE A 4 3.80 -3.58 -21.04
C ILE A 4 4.46 -2.35 -20.43
N ALA A 5 3.85 -1.19 -20.66
CA ALA A 5 4.26 0.06 -20.04
C ALA A 5 3.46 0.28 -18.75
N ILE A 6 4.13 0.42 -17.61
CA ILE A 6 3.49 0.70 -16.32
C ILE A 6 3.71 2.15 -15.92
N ALA A 7 2.63 2.86 -15.62
CA ALA A 7 2.67 4.23 -15.11
C ALA A 7 2.27 4.23 -13.63
N ALA A 8 3.24 4.36 -12.74
CA ALA A 8 3.00 4.45 -11.31
C ALA A 8 3.87 5.53 -10.69
N GLY A 9 3.36 6.27 -9.72
CA GLY A 9 4.17 7.30 -9.08
C GLY A 9 3.49 8.01 -7.92
N GLY A 10 4.32 8.69 -7.14
CA GLY A 10 3.93 9.47 -5.98
C GLY A 10 4.47 8.88 -4.68
N THR A 11 3.78 7.94 -4.09
CA THR A 11 4.19 7.28 -2.83
C THR A 11 4.45 5.79 -3.05
N ALA A 12 5.14 5.16 -2.11
CA ALA A 12 5.31 3.70 -2.10
C ALA A 12 3.96 2.95 -2.19
N GLY A 13 2.88 3.56 -1.68
CA GLY A 13 1.53 3.02 -1.78
C GLY A 13 1.01 2.76 -3.19
N HIS A 14 1.51 3.46 -4.21
CA HIS A 14 1.20 3.21 -5.63
C HIS A 14 2.28 2.39 -6.32
N VAL A 15 3.54 2.60 -5.94
CA VAL A 15 4.69 1.97 -6.63
C VAL A 15 4.82 0.49 -6.27
N VAL A 16 4.68 0.13 -5.00
CA VAL A 16 4.83 -1.26 -4.54
C VAL A 16 3.80 -2.21 -5.17
N PRO A 17 2.48 -1.88 -5.23
CA PRO A 17 1.51 -2.70 -5.96
C PRO A 17 1.81 -2.81 -7.45
N ALA A 18 2.28 -1.72 -8.07
CA ALA A 18 2.64 -1.73 -9.49
C ALA A 18 3.85 -2.64 -9.77
N LEU A 19 4.83 -2.68 -8.86
CA LEU A 19 5.96 -3.61 -8.91
C LEU A 19 5.50 -5.06 -8.76
N ALA A 20 4.55 -5.34 -7.86
CA ALA A 20 3.99 -6.70 -7.72
C ALA A 20 3.32 -7.18 -9.02
N VAL A 21 2.59 -6.30 -9.73
CA VAL A 21 2.04 -6.64 -11.05
C VAL A 21 3.14 -6.79 -12.09
N ALA A 22 4.19 -5.97 -12.05
CA ALA A 22 5.34 -6.08 -12.95
C ALA A 22 6.06 -7.42 -12.80
N ASP A 23 6.24 -7.88 -11.55
CA ASP A 23 6.84 -9.20 -11.28
C ASP A 23 5.97 -10.32 -11.83
N ALA A 24 4.64 -10.25 -11.67
CA ALA A 24 3.72 -11.22 -12.24
C ALA A 24 3.73 -11.19 -13.78
N LEU A 25 3.77 -10.02 -14.41
CA LEU A 25 3.90 -9.88 -15.86
C LEU A 25 5.21 -10.48 -16.38
N ARG A 26 6.31 -10.24 -15.69
CA ARG A 26 7.64 -10.79 -16.03
C ARG A 26 7.67 -12.31 -15.89
N ALA A 27 7.01 -12.85 -14.86
CA ALA A 27 6.88 -14.30 -14.66
C ALA A 27 6.07 -14.97 -15.80
N GLU A 28 5.10 -14.26 -16.38
CA GLU A 28 4.34 -14.68 -17.58
C GLU A 28 5.09 -14.41 -18.90
N GLY A 29 6.35 -13.97 -18.84
CA GLY A 29 7.23 -13.77 -20.00
C GLY A 29 7.03 -12.42 -20.71
N ALA A 30 6.45 -11.39 -20.08
CA ALA A 30 6.36 -10.07 -20.68
C ALA A 30 7.63 -9.23 -20.39
N GLU A 31 7.94 -8.30 -21.32
CA GLU A 31 8.84 -7.20 -21.06
C GLU A 31 8.07 -6.06 -20.38
N VAL A 32 8.61 -5.51 -19.30
CA VAL A 32 7.97 -4.47 -18.52
C VAL A 32 8.88 -3.27 -18.37
N GLU A 33 8.37 -2.08 -18.71
CA GLU A 33 9.07 -0.81 -18.53
C GLU A 33 8.18 0.19 -17.80
N PHE A 34 8.79 1.00 -16.92
CA PHE A 34 8.07 1.98 -16.13
C PHE A 34 8.23 3.40 -16.65
N LEU A 35 7.13 4.16 -16.57
CA LEU A 35 7.13 5.59 -16.74
C LEU A 35 6.71 6.22 -15.40
N GLY A 36 7.53 7.11 -14.85
CA GLY A 36 7.31 7.69 -13.53
C GLY A 36 7.86 9.10 -13.38
N GLY A 37 7.57 9.75 -12.26
CA GLY A 37 8.10 11.05 -11.90
C GLY A 37 9.43 10.95 -11.13
N GLU A 38 9.62 11.86 -10.17
CA GLU A 38 10.87 12.04 -9.43
C GLU A 38 10.71 11.73 -7.92
N ARG A 39 9.69 10.93 -7.54
CA ARG A 39 9.41 10.59 -6.13
C ARG A 39 9.84 9.15 -5.82
N ALA A 40 9.04 8.43 -5.03
CA ALA A 40 9.35 7.06 -4.63
C ALA A 40 9.63 6.10 -5.81
N GLU A 41 8.99 6.32 -6.95
CA GLU A 41 9.17 5.56 -8.16
C GLU A 41 10.58 5.64 -8.74
N ALA A 42 11.23 6.80 -8.61
CA ALA A 42 12.59 7.02 -9.15
C ALA A 42 13.66 6.19 -8.42
N GLU A 43 13.39 5.79 -7.19
CA GLU A 43 14.28 4.95 -6.39
C GLU A 43 13.85 3.48 -6.44
N LEU A 44 12.56 3.21 -6.19
CA LEU A 44 12.05 1.84 -6.01
C LEU A 44 12.04 1.03 -7.31
N VAL A 45 11.72 1.65 -8.45
CA VAL A 45 11.62 0.93 -9.72
C VAL A 45 12.98 0.45 -10.23
N PRO A 46 14.04 1.30 -10.30
CA PRO A 46 15.37 0.84 -10.66
C PRO A 46 15.95 -0.15 -9.65
N ALA A 47 15.70 0.03 -8.35
CA ALA A 47 16.13 -0.91 -7.32
C ALA A 47 15.51 -2.31 -7.49
N ALA A 48 14.29 -2.40 -8.07
CA ALA A 48 13.62 -3.65 -8.41
C ALA A 48 14.09 -4.23 -9.78
N GLY A 49 15.04 -3.59 -10.46
CA GLY A 49 15.61 -4.07 -11.72
C GLY A 49 14.72 -3.87 -12.95
N TYR A 50 13.84 -2.86 -12.94
CA TYR A 50 13.02 -2.49 -14.09
C TYR A 50 13.57 -1.25 -14.80
N PRO A 51 13.50 -1.20 -16.16
CA PRO A 51 13.76 0.02 -16.92
C PRO A 51 12.82 1.14 -16.51
N PHE A 52 13.37 2.34 -16.31
CA PHE A 52 12.63 3.50 -15.81
C PHE A 52 12.80 4.72 -16.72
N HIS A 53 11.68 5.29 -17.14
CA HIS A 53 11.63 6.47 -18.00
C HIS A 53 11.07 7.67 -17.20
N PRO A 54 11.92 8.64 -16.84
CA PRO A 54 11.47 9.78 -16.06
C PRO A 54 10.58 10.72 -16.88
N LEU A 55 9.46 11.11 -16.31
CA LEU A 55 8.51 12.08 -16.83
C LEU A 55 8.40 13.25 -15.86
N ARG A 56 8.62 14.47 -16.36
CA ARG A 56 8.32 15.68 -15.60
C ARG A 56 6.82 15.91 -15.59
N VAL A 57 6.16 15.50 -14.52
CA VAL A 57 4.72 15.69 -14.29
C VAL A 57 4.55 16.46 -13.00
N ALA A 58 3.82 17.56 -13.02
CA ALA A 58 3.41 18.24 -11.79
C ALA A 58 2.03 17.74 -11.33
N GLY A 59 1.90 17.50 -10.05
CA GLY A 59 0.59 17.31 -9.43
C GLY A 59 -0.24 18.62 -9.56
N ILE A 60 -1.53 18.50 -9.80
CA ILE A 60 -2.43 19.67 -9.90
C ILE A 60 -2.63 20.27 -8.50
N ASP A 61 -2.06 21.46 -8.26
CA ASP A 61 -2.35 22.25 -7.07
C ASP A 61 -3.71 22.96 -7.23
N ARG A 62 -4.73 22.46 -6.53
CA ARG A 62 -6.10 22.97 -6.61
C ARG A 62 -6.32 24.35 -5.95
N ARG A 63 -5.32 24.86 -5.22
CA ARG A 63 -5.44 26.10 -4.44
C ARG A 63 -4.96 27.33 -5.21
N ASN A 64 -4.31 27.17 -6.37
CA ASN A 64 -3.74 28.29 -7.13
C ASN A 64 -4.02 28.15 -8.64
N VAL A 65 -4.85 29.06 -9.20
CA VAL A 65 -5.30 29.07 -10.59
C VAL A 65 -4.14 29.20 -11.59
N LEU A 66 -3.13 30.01 -11.29
CA LEU A 66 -1.95 30.19 -12.16
C LEU A 66 -1.07 28.93 -12.15
N ARG A 67 -0.96 28.26 -11.01
CA ARG A 67 -0.28 26.95 -10.91
C ARG A 67 -1.08 25.86 -11.61
N ALA A 68 -2.41 25.90 -11.56
CA ALA A 68 -3.28 24.97 -12.29
C ALA A 68 -3.13 25.12 -13.80
N ALA A 69 -3.07 26.35 -14.35
CA ALA A 69 -2.85 26.61 -15.78
C ALA A 69 -1.46 26.16 -16.25
N ARG A 70 -0.41 26.39 -15.44
CA ARG A 70 0.93 25.85 -15.71
C ARG A 70 0.97 24.31 -15.66
N ALA A 71 0.23 23.71 -14.73
CA ALA A 71 0.11 22.25 -14.60
C ALA A 71 -0.57 21.62 -15.82
N THR A 72 -1.59 22.29 -16.42
CA THR A 72 -2.24 21.82 -17.66
C THR A 72 -1.29 21.85 -18.85
N GLY A 73 -0.52 22.91 -19.04
CA GLY A 73 0.51 23.00 -20.09
C GLY A 73 1.62 21.95 -19.92
N LEU A 74 2.03 21.70 -18.67
CA LEU A 74 3.01 20.65 -18.36
C LEU A 74 2.42 19.25 -18.56
N ALA A 75 1.16 19.02 -18.22
CA ALA A 75 0.45 17.78 -18.47
C ALA A 75 0.36 17.47 -19.96
N ALA A 76 0.03 18.44 -20.82
CA ALA A 76 0.01 18.26 -22.27
C ALA A 76 1.39 17.88 -22.84
N ARG A 77 2.46 18.54 -22.35
CA ARG A 77 3.84 18.19 -22.73
C ARG A 77 4.22 16.80 -22.24
N SER A 78 3.77 16.40 -21.06
CA SER A 78 4.00 15.05 -20.51
C SER A 78 3.29 13.98 -21.31
N VAL A 79 2.07 14.23 -21.81
CA VAL A 79 1.37 13.32 -22.76
C VAL A 79 2.18 13.14 -24.03
N GLY A 80 2.69 14.23 -24.63
CA GLY A 80 3.52 14.17 -25.83
C GLY A 80 4.82 13.38 -25.62
N ARG A 81 5.48 13.56 -24.46
CA ARG A 81 6.69 12.83 -24.11
C ARG A 81 6.39 11.35 -23.84
N ALA A 82 5.36 11.05 -23.07
CA ALA A 82 4.91 9.68 -22.80
C ALA A 82 4.58 8.94 -24.11
N ARG A 83 3.89 9.61 -25.06
CA ARG A 83 3.59 9.06 -26.39
C ARG A 83 4.86 8.69 -27.17
N LYS A 84 5.92 9.53 -27.11
CA LYS A 84 7.21 9.22 -27.75
C LYS A 84 7.87 8.00 -27.11
N ILE A 85 7.87 7.93 -25.78
CA ILE A 85 8.45 6.79 -25.04
C ILE A 85 7.68 5.51 -25.38
N LEU A 86 6.33 5.51 -25.27
CA LEU A 86 5.49 4.35 -25.58
C LEU A 86 5.71 3.81 -26.99
N LYS A 87 5.92 4.70 -27.98
CA LYS A 87 6.27 4.30 -29.34
C LYS A 87 7.67 3.71 -29.42
N ALA A 88 8.66 4.32 -28.74
CA ALA A 88 10.05 3.87 -28.78
C ALA A 88 10.25 2.48 -28.17
N ILE A 89 9.56 2.21 -27.04
CA ILE A 89 9.60 0.87 -26.42
C ILE A 89 8.74 -0.15 -27.17
N GLY A 90 7.85 0.28 -28.05
CA GLY A 90 6.91 -0.60 -28.75
C GLY A 90 5.87 -1.19 -27.82
N ALA A 91 5.29 -0.38 -26.91
CA ALA A 91 4.31 -0.86 -25.93
C ALA A 91 3.06 -1.45 -26.60
N ASP A 92 2.60 -2.61 -26.09
CA ASP A 92 1.38 -3.30 -26.51
C ASP A 92 0.17 -2.93 -25.63
N ALA A 93 0.41 -2.58 -24.36
CA ALA A 93 -0.62 -2.10 -23.44
C ALA A 93 -0.02 -1.13 -22.41
N VAL A 94 -0.89 -0.36 -21.76
CA VAL A 94 -0.54 0.55 -20.67
C VAL A 94 -1.30 0.11 -19.40
N LEU A 95 -0.55 -0.05 -18.30
CA LEU A 95 -1.11 -0.24 -16.97
C LEU A 95 -0.90 1.04 -16.15
N GLY A 96 -2.00 1.66 -15.70
CA GLY A 96 -1.99 2.78 -14.78
C GLY A 96 -2.07 2.28 -13.34
N GLY A 97 -0.92 2.29 -12.65
CA GLY A 97 -0.80 1.88 -11.24
C GLY A 97 -1.18 2.97 -10.23
N GLY A 98 -1.86 4.03 -10.67
CA GLY A 98 -2.27 5.13 -9.81
C GLY A 98 -1.25 6.26 -9.70
N GLY A 99 -1.61 7.28 -8.92
CA GLY A 99 -0.82 8.49 -8.76
C GLY A 99 -0.92 9.47 -9.93
N TYR A 100 -0.17 10.57 -9.82
CA TYR A 100 -0.24 11.69 -10.77
C TYR A 100 0.33 11.39 -12.17
N VAL A 101 1.14 10.35 -12.30
CA VAL A 101 1.78 9.94 -13.55
C VAL A 101 0.81 9.16 -14.44
N ALA A 102 -0.11 8.40 -13.85
CA ALA A 102 -1.04 7.56 -14.60
C ALA A 102 -1.89 8.37 -15.59
N GLY A 103 -2.27 9.61 -15.24
CA GLY A 103 -3.07 10.49 -16.10
C GLY A 103 -2.45 10.72 -17.48
N PRO A 104 -1.29 11.40 -17.56
CA PRO A 104 -0.64 11.67 -18.84
C PRO A 104 -0.25 10.42 -19.63
N VAL A 105 0.21 9.36 -18.96
CA VAL A 105 0.64 8.12 -19.63
C VAL A 105 -0.56 7.35 -20.17
N GLY A 106 -1.65 7.25 -19.41
CA GLY A 106 -2.89 6.62 -19.86
C GLY A 106 -3.50 7.33 -21.06
N LEU A 107 -3.55 8.67 -21.07
CA LEU A 107 -3.99 9.45 -22.23
C LEU A 107 -3.10 9.24 -23.44
N ALA A 108 -1.77 9.21 -23.24
CA ALA A 108 -0.82 8.92 -24.31
C ALA A 108 -1.05 7.53 -24.92
N GLY A 109 -1.22 6.51 -24.07
CA GLY A 109 -1.52 5.14 -24.51
C GLY A 109 -2.81 5.07 -25.32
N ARG A 110 -3.90 5.67 -24.83
CA ARG A 110 -5.18 5.72 -25.56
C ARG A 110 -5.07 6.45 -26.89
N SER A 111 -4.27 7.53 -26.97
CA SER A 111 -4.02 8.26 -28.23
C SER A 111 -3.22 7.42 -29.27
N LEU A 112 -2.60 6.33 -28.84
CA LEU A 112 -1.90 5.35 -29.69
C LEU A 112 -2.76 4.11 -29.97
N GLY A 113 -4.01 4.06 -29.50
CA GLY A 113 -4.89 2.90 -29.62
C GLY A 113 -4.51 1.74 -28.67
N LEU A 114 -3.63 1.96 -27.69
CA LEU A 114 -3.22 0.92 -26.76
C LEU A 114 -4.35 0.61 -25.77
N PRO A 115 -4.56 -0.66 -25.42
CA PRO A 115 -5.39 -1.02 -24.25
C PRO A 115 -4.87 -0.34 -22.99
N LEU A 116 -5.81 0.21 -22.20
CA LEU A 116 -5.51 0.85 -20.94
C LEU A 116 -6.14 0.04 -19.79
N VAL A 117 -5.32 -0.46 -18.91
CA VAL A 117 -5.70 -1.11 -17.66
C VAL A 117 -5.40 -0.16 -16.51
N LEU A 118 -6.30 -0.05 -15.55
CA LEU A 118 -6.11 0.76 -14.35
C LEU A 118 -6.17 -0.10 -13.09
N THR A 119 -5.37 0.25 -12.10
CA THR A 119 -5.46 -0.31 -10.74
C THR A 119 -5.75 0.80 -9.74
N GLU A 120 -6.68 0.54 -8.80
CA GLU A 120 -7.01 1.44 -7.71
C GLU A 120 -6.73 0.75 -6.38
N ALA A 121 -5.89 1.36 -5.58
CA ALA A 121 -5.41 0.79 -4.33
C ALA A 121 -6.25 1.17 -3.09
N ASP A 122 -7.12 2.16 -3.23
CA ASP A 122 -7.94 2.71 -2.17
C ASP A 122 -9.44 2.45 -2.40
N SER A 123 -10.26 2.69 -1.37
CA SER A 123 -11.72 2.52 -1.40
C SER A 123 -12.47 3.58 -2.24
N HIS A 124 -11.76 4.42 -2.98
CA HIS A 124 -12.33 5.40 -3.91
C HIS A 124 -11.40 5.60 -5.10
N LEU A 125 -11.96 5.97 -6.27
CA LEU A 125 -11.12 6.29 -7.42
C LEU A 125 -10.36 7.60 -7.22
N GLY A 126 -9.04 7.52 -7.24
CA GLY A 126 -8.18 8.69 -7.34
C GLY A 126 -8.50 9.52 -8.59
N VAL A 127 -8.13 10.82 -8.57
CA VAL A 127 -8.50 11.75 -9.65
C VAL A 127 -8.04 11.26 -11.03
N ALA A 128 -6.82 10.75 -11.13
CA ALA A 128 -6.32 10.23 -12.41
C ALA A 128 -7.16 9.04 -12.89
N ASN A 129 -7.41 8.06 -12.03
CA ASN A 129 -8.21 6.89 -12.34
C ASN A 129 -9.65 7.26 -12.68
N ARG A 130 -10.26 8.22 -11.96
CA ARG A 130 -11.61 8.71 -12.23
C ARG A 130 -11.74 9.33 -13.63
N LEU A 131 -10.73 10.08 -14.07
CA LEU A 131 -10.71 10.68 -15.42
C LEU A 131 -10.41 9.67 -16.52
N LEU A 132 -9.60 8.65 -16.24
CA LEU A 132 -9.20 7.63 -17.20
C LEU A 132 -10.16 6.44 -17.29
N ALA A 133 -10.95 6.16 -16.25
CA ALA A 133 -11.84 5.01 -16.20
C ALA A 133 -12.80 4.91 -17.40
N PRO A 134 -13.40 6.01 -17.93
CA PRO A 134 -14.20 5.92 -19.15
C PRO A 134 -13.44 5.38 -20.35
N LEU A 135 -12.15 5.66 -20.43
CA LEU A 135 -11.25 5.29 -21.53
C LEU A 135 -10.57 3.94 -21.33
N ALA A 136 -10.63 3.40 -20.11
CA ALA A 136 -9.97 2.15 -19.77
C ALA A 136 -10.72 0.93 -20.32
N SER A 137 -9.95 -0.10 -20.71
CA SER A 137 -10.46 -1.41 -21.07
C SER A 137 -10.86 -2.21 -19.83
N ARG A 138 -10.13 -2.05 -18.73
CA ARG A 138 -10.36 -2.72 -17.44
C ARG A 138 -9.93 -1.79 -16.30
N VAL A 139 -10.63 -1.88 -15.16
CA VAL A 139 -10.28 -1.17 -13.92
C VAL A 139 -10.32 -2.17 -12.78
N PHE A 140 -9.18 -2.45 -12.19
CA PHE A 140 -9.04 -3.35 -11.05
C PHE A 140 -9.11 -2.53 -9.75
N LEU A 141 -9.96 -2.97 -8.85
CA LEU A 141 -10.25 -2.30 -7.59
C LEU A 141 -9.72 -3.14 -6.43
N ALA A 142 -9.01 -2.51 -5.49
CA ALA A 142 -8.61 -3.16 -4.25
C ALA A 142 -9.82 -3.41 -3.33
N PHE A 143 -10.81 -2.53 -3.37
CA PHE A 143 -12.05 -2.59 -2.59
C PHE A 143 -13.27 -2.41 -3.51
N PRO A 144 -14.44 -2.93 -3.13
CA PRO A 144 -15.68 -2.55 -3.80
C PRO A 144 -15.90 -1.04 -3.71
N ILE A 145 -16.30 -0.41 -4.82
CA ILE A 145 -16.61 1.02 -4.89
C ILE A 145 -18.02 1.15 -5.46
N GLU A 146 -18.92 1.78 -4.72
CA GLU A 146 -20.31 2.01 -5.14
C GLU A 146 -20.37 2.73 -6.48
N GLY A 147 -21.26 2.27 -7.38
CA GLY A 147 -21.40 2.77 -8.75
C GLY A 147 -20.22 2.40 -9.67
N ARG A 148 -19.41 1.41 -9.30
CA ARG A 148 -18.30 0.87 -10.08
C ARG A 148 -18.38 -0.66 -10.17
N GLU A 149 -19.48 -1.13 -10.74
CA GLU A 149 -19.78 -2.55 -10.99
C GLU A 149 -19.78 -2.84 -12.50
N GLY A 150 -19.99 -4.11 -12.84
CA GLY A 150 -20.06 -4.62 -14.23
C GLY A 150 -18.70 -5.06 -14.75
N GLU A 151 -18.67 -5.54 -15.99
CA GLU A 151 -17.51 -6.21 -16.59
C GLU A 151 -16.23 -5.38 -16.59
N LYS A 152 -16.33 -4.05 -16.69
CA LYS A 152 -15.18 -3.15 -16.69
C LYS A 152 -14.47 -3.10 -15.34
N TYR A 153 -15.20 -3.21 -14.25
CA TYR A 153 -14.68 -3.03 -12.89
C TYR A 153 -14.57 -4.38 -12.18
N VAL A 154 -13.35 -4.75 -11.83
CA VAL A 154 -13.06 -6.03 -11.21
C VAL A 154 -12.50 -5.81 -9.81
N VAL A 155 -13.18 -6.31 -8.78
CA VAL A 155 -12.65 -6.30 -7.42
C VAL A 155 -11.63 -7.44 -7.28
N SER A 156 -10.38 -7.14 -7.61
CA SER A 156 -9.26 -8.10 -7.56
C SER A 156 -8.57 -8.17 -6.20
N GLY A 157 -8.79 -7.18 -5.34
CA GLY A 157 -7.91 -6.91 -4.22
C GLY A 157 -6.70 -6.07 -4.63
N ARG A 158 -5.84 -5.76 -3.66
CA ARG A 158 -4.59 -5.02 -3.87
C ARG A 158 -3.48 -5.98 -4.33
N PRO A 159 -2.74 -5.67 -5.39
CA PRO A 159 -1.50 -6.38 -5.70
C PRO A 159 -0.51 -6.27 -4.53
N LEU A 160 -0.04 -7.40 -4.06
CA LEU A 160 0.87 -7.50 -2.93
C LEU A 160 2.23 -8.04 -3.39
N PRO A 161 3.34 -7.59 -2.77
CA PRO A 161 4.66 -8.15 -3.02
C PRO A 161 4.69 -9.66 -2.79
N ALA A 162 5.50 -10.37 -3.56
CA ALA A 162 5.73 -11.79 -3.35
C ALA A 162 6.22 -12.05 -1.92
N GLY A 163 5.71 -13.12 -1.30
CA GLY A 163 6.02 -13.47 0.08
C GLY A 163 5.16 -12.77 1.13
N THR A 164 4.27 -11.83 0.76
CA THR A 164 3.31 -11.28 1.73
C THR A 164 2.40 -12.40 2.25
N GLY A 165 2.41 -12.59 3.58
CA GLY A 165 1.64 -13.64 4.25
C GLY A 165 2.22 -15.06 4.15
N SER A 166 3.39 -15.24 3.54
CA SER A 166 4.04 -16.57 3.41
C SER A 166 5.49 -16.62 3.92
N ALA A 167 5.96 -15.54 4.58
CA ALA A 167 7.28 -15.53 5.19
C ALA A 167 7.34 -16.50 6.39
N ASP A 168 8.52 -17.09 6.62
CA ASP A 168 8.75 -18.03 7.72
C ASP A 168 8.66 -17.30 9.07
N ARG A 169 7.64 -17.64 9.86
CA ARG A 169 7.37 -17.05 11.16
C ARG A 169 8.52 -17.27 12.15
N ASP A 170 9.09 -18.46 12.21
CA ASP A 170 10.14 -18.77 13.18
C ASP A 170 11.43 -18.04 12.82
N ALA A 171 11.79 -17.98 11.54
CA ALA A 171 12.91 -17.21 11.07
C ALA A 171 12.72 -15.69 11.34
N ALA A 172 11.52 -15.18 11.11
CA ALA A 172 11.18 -13.78 11.37
C ALA A 172 11.27 -13.46 12.88
N ARG A 173 10.70 -14.31 13.74
CA ARG A 173 10.79 -14.13 15.20
C ARG A 173 12.24 -14.18 15.71
N ARG A 174 13.05 -15.12 15.22
CA ARG A 174 14.50 -15.16 15.53
C ARG A 174 15.21 -13.88 15.09
N ARG A 175 14.92 -13.39 13.89
CA ARG A 175 15.50 -12.14 13.37
C ARG A 175 15.24 -10.95 14.28
N PHE A 176 14.03 -10.82 14.82
CA PHE A 176 13.68 -9.73 15.72
C PHE A 176 13.98 -10.00 17.20
N GLY A 177 14.62 -11.15 17.53
CA GLY A 177 14.93 -11.51 18.90
C GLY A 177 13.70 -11.74 19.76
N ILE A 178 12.60 -12.20 19.15
CA ILE A 178 11.36 -12.55 19.86
C ILE A 178 11.50 -13.98 20.34
N SER A 179 11.64 -14.18 21.64
CA SER A 179 11.80 -15.48 22.26
C SER A 179 10.47 -16.05 22.78
N GLY A 180 10.35 -17.39 22.71
CA GLY A 180 9.25 -18.13 23.30
C GLY A 180 7.89 -17.85 22.67
N ASP A 181 6.84 -18.17 23.46
CA ASP A 181 5.43 -18.07 23.06
C ASP A 181 4.81 -16.70 23.37
N LEU A 182 5.64 -15.70 23.71
CA LEU A 182 5.13 -14.35 23.98
C LEU A 182 4.48 -13.77 22.72
N PRO A 183 3.26 -13.22 22.84
CA PRO A 183 2.64 -12.52 21.72
C PRO A 183 3.52 -11.38 21.19
N CYS A 184 3.39 -11.08 19.91
CA CYS A 184 4.09 -9.96 19.27
C CYS A 184 3.07 -8.96 18.72
N LEU A 185 3.13 -7.73 19.22
CA LEU A 185 2.40 -6.58 18.69
C LEU A 185 3.28 -5.83 17.70
N LEU A 186 2.86 -5.77 16.43
CA LEU A 186 3.48 -4.91 15.44
C LEU A 186 2.76 -3.56 15.40
N VAL A 187 3.52 -2.46 15.54
CA VAL A 187 2.99 -1.09 15.45
C VAL A 187 3.63 -0.37 14.28
N PHE A 188 2.81 0.24 13.40
CA PHE A 188 3.36 1.07 12.32
C PHE A 188 2.34 2.09 11.79
N GLY A 189 2.86 3.23 11.32
CA GLY A 189 2.06 4.33 10.79
C GLY A 189 2.23 4.58 9.28
N GLY A 190 2.95 3.70 8.58
CA GLY A 190 3.38 3.90 7.20
C GLY A 190 4.74 4.61 7.10
N SER A 191 5.22 4.85 5.87
CA SER A 191 6.58 5.34 5.58
C SER A 191 6.94 6.70 6.23
N LEU A 192 5.95 7.55 6.49
CA LEU A 192 6.14 8.86 7.12
C LEU A 192 5.97 8.82 8.65
N GLY A 193 5.59 7.66 9.21
CA GLY A 193 5.23 7.53 10.60
C GLY A 193 3.84 8.11 10.93
N ALA A 194 3.40 7.93 12.17
CA ALA A 194 2.13 8.42 12.68
C ALA A 194 2.31 8.87 14.13
N ARG A 195 2.66 10.14 14.33
CA ARG A 195 3.04 10.70 15.65
C ARG A 195 2.11 10.24 16.79
N ARG A 196 0.79 10.39 16.62
CA ARG A 196 -0.15 10.01 17.67
C ARG A 196 -0.12 8.51 18.00
N LEU A 197 -0.04 7.65 17.00
CA LEU A 197 0.10 6.20 17.19
C LEU A 197 1.44 5.86 17.83
N ASN A 198 2.51 6.55 17.43
CA ASN A 198 3.85 6.38 17.98
C ASN A 198 3.87 6.75 19.47
N ASP A 199 3.33 7.93 19.82
CA ASP A 199 3.26 8.40 21.21
C ASP A 199 2.39 7.45 22.06
N ALA A 200 1.20 7.09 21.59
CA ALA A 200 0.32 6.16 22.28
C ALA A 200 0.97 4.79 22.54
N SER A 201 1.76 4.29 21.58
CA SER A 201 2.48 3.01 21.74
C SER A 201 3.58 3.08 22.78
N LEU A 202 4.36 4.14 22.78
CA LEU A 202 5.42 4.31 23.78
C LEU A 202 4.85 4.54 25.18
N ASP A 203 3.80 5.35 25.28
CA ASP A 203 3.11 5.61 26.55
C ASP A 203 2.43 4.35 27.12
N ALA A 204 1.88 3.49 26.24
CA ALA A 204 1.24 2.24 26.64
C ALA A 204 2.23 1.16 27.07
N PHE A 205 3.34 1.04 26.35
CA PHE A 205 4.19 -0.17 26.41
C PHE A 205 5.67 0.10 26.67
N GLY A 206 6.10 1.36 26.73
CA GLY A 206 7.51 1.71 26.95
C GLY A 206 8.05 1.28 28.33
N GLY A 207 7.19 1.24 29.38
CA GLY A 207 7.57 0.78 30.70
C GLY A 207 7.42 -0.73 30.87
N ALA A 208 6.24 -1.27 30.50
CA ALA A 208 5.91 -2.69 30.60
C ALA A 208 4.89 -3.07 29.52
N ALA A 209 4.93 -4.31 29.05
CA ALA A 209 3.96 -4.81 28.07
C ALA A 209 3.64 -6.29 28.29
N PRO A 210 2.41 -6.74 27.97
CA PRO A 210 2.04 -8.16 28.00
C PRO A 210 2.58 -8.94 26.79
N CYS A 211 3.37 -8.31 25.94
CA CYS A 211 3.83 -8.84 24.64
C CYS A 211 5.18 -8.21 24.25
N THR A 212 5.84 -8.78 23.28
CA THR A 212 6.93 -8.07 22.58
C THR A 212 6.33 -7.03 21.62
N VAL A 213 6.86 -5.82 21.60
CA VAL A 213 6.45 -4.75 20.70
C VAL A 213 7.50 -4.56 19.62
N LEU A 214 7.10 -4.75 18.36
CA LEU A 214 7.86 -4.32 17.19
C LEU A 214 7.27 -3.01 16.70
N HIS A 215 8.00 -1.90 16.79
CA HIS A 215 7.49 -0.59 16.44
C HIS A 215 8.29 0.04 15.29
N ALA A 216 7.69 0.12 14.09
CA ALA A 216 8.22 0.87 12.95
C ALA A 216 7.65 2.28 12.96
N CYS A 217 8.32 3.22 13.62
CA CYS A 217 7.79 4.56 13.93
C CYS A 217 7.94 5.59 12.81
N GLY A 218 8.70 5.27 11.75
CA GLY A 218 9.03 6.19 10.68
C GLY A 218 10.27 7.04 10.99
N ARG A 219 11.04 7.34 9.94
CA ARG A 219 12.33 8.04 10.06
C ARG A 219 12.23 9.39 10.75
N ARG A 220 11.12 10.12 10.56
CA ARG A 220 10.93 11.45 11.14
C ARG A 220 10.83 11.43 12.66
N ASP A 221 10.12 10.46 13.21
CA ASP A 221 9.80 10.42 14.65
C ASP A 221 10.80 9.55 15.43
N HIS A 222 11.61 8.74 14.74
CA HIS A 222 12.53 7.78 15.35
C HIS A 222 13.54 8.43 16.34
N PRO A 223 14.23 9.56 16.05
CA PRO A 223 15.21 10.11 16.99
C PRO A 223 14.59 10.52 18.33
N ASP A 224 13.40 11.13 18.30
CA ASP A 224 12.67 11.53 19.51
C ASP A 224 12.24 10.32 20.33
N LEU A 225 11.62 9.33 19.68
CA LEU A 225 11.15 8.12 20.35
C LEU A 225 12.28 7.26 20.90
N ALA A 226 13.42 7.18 20.19
CA ALA A 226 14.60 6.47 20.68
C ALA A 226 15.15 7.12 21.96
N GLY A 227 15.24 8.45 22.02
CA GLY A 227 15.65 9.16 23.22
C GLY A 227 14.71 8.93 24.41
N ARG A 228 13.40 8.94 24.16
CA ARG A 228 12.39 8.63 25.20
C ARG A 228 12.46 7.18 25.66
N LEU A 229 12.69 6.22 24.77
CA LEU A 229 12.85 4.81 25.10
C LEU A 229 14.12 4.56 25.93
N THR A 230 15.23 5.23 25.59
CA THR A 230 16.47 5.17 26.38
C THR A 230 16.26 5.74 27.80
N ALA A 231 15.49 6.83 27.94
CA ALA A 231 15.12 7.36 29.26
C ALA A 231 14.28 6.40 30.11
N LEU A 232 13.59 5.43 29.48
CA LEU A 232 12.89 4.35 30.14
C LEU A 232 13.76 3.08 30.39
N GLY A 233 15.06 3.13 30.06
CA GLY A 233 16.02 2.07 30.30
C GLY A 233 16.10 1.01 29.20
N ASP A 234 15.69 1.35 27.99
CA ASP A 234 15.73 0.46 26.80
C ASP A 234 15.11 -0.93 27.06
N PRO A 235 13.84 -1.01 27.44
CA PRO A 235 13.22 -2.26 27.89
C PRO A 235 13.28 -3.35 26.82
N PRO A 236 13.71 -4.58 27.16
CA PRO A 236 13.99 -5.62 26.18
C PRO A 236 12.77 -6.14 25.43
N HIS A 237 11.57 -5.84 25.88
CA HIS A 237 10.33 -6.20 25.19
C HIS A 237 9.94 -5.19 24.11
N TYR A 238 10.59 -4.01 24.01
CA TYR A 238 10.25 -2.97 23.04
C TYR A 238 11.37 -2.81 22.00
N ARG A 239 11.07 -3.13 20.75
CA ARG A 239 11.97 -3.05 19.60
C ARG A 239 11.57 -1.91 18.71
N LEU A 240 12.29 -0.79 18.78
CA LEU A 240 12.03 0.41 17.97
C LEU A 240 12.86 0.39 16.69
N PHE A 241 12.21 0.66 15.56
CA PHE A 241 12.83 0.78 14.24
C PHE A 241 12.35 2.07 13.56
N ASP A 242 13.22 2.70 12.78
CA ASP A 242 12.82 3.77 11.87
C ASP A 242 12.02 3.21 10.68
N TYR A 243 12.44 2.06 10.17
CA TYR A 243 11.79 1.31 9.09
C TYR A 243 12.15 -0.17 9.15
N ILE A 244 11.26 -1.07 8.73
CA ILE A 244 11.51 -2.51 8.70
C ILE A 244 11.50 -3.01 7.24
N THR A 245 12.59 -3.65 6.82
CA THR A 245 12.74 -4.27 5.49
C THR A 245 13.42 -5.64 5.62
N PRO A 246 12.88 -6.71 5.01
CA PRO A 246 11.57 -6.80 4.34
C PRO A 246 10.41 -6.73 5.34
N PHE A 247 9.33 -6.07 4.93
CA PHE A 247 8.15 -5.89 5.79
C PHE A 247 7.38 -7.21 6.03
N ALA A 248 7.49 -8.15 5.09
CA ALA A 248 6.91 -9.49 5.22
C ALA A 248 7.38 -10.22 6.49
N ASP A 249 8.63 -10.02 6.91
CA ASP A 249 9.15 -10.61 8.15
C ASP A 249 8.46 -10.02 9.40
N ALA A 250 8.19 -8.70 9.40
CA ALA A 250 7.47 -8.07 10.51
C ALA A 250 6.03 -8.59 10.62
N LEU A 251 5.36 -8.78 9.47
CA LEU A 251 4.03 -9.40 9.42
C LEU A 251 4.07 -10.85 9.92
N ALA A 252 5.04 -11.65 9.48
CA ALA A 252 5.16 -13.05 9.89
C ALA A 252 5.46 -13.20 11.39
N ALA A 253 6.21 -12.28 11.98
CA ALA A 253 6.54 -12.31 13.40
C ALA A 253 5.37 -11.91 14.32
N ALA A 254 4.42 -11.13 13.79
CA ALA A 254 3.33 -10.54 14.56
C ALA A 254 2.19 -11.52 14.87
N ASP A 255 1.47 -11.25 15.97
CA ASP A 255 0.21 -11.87 16.35
C ASP A 255 -0.95 -10.88 16.29
N LEU A 256 -0.65 -9.61 16.55
CA LEU A 256 -1.61 -8.50 16.55
C LEU A 256 -0.92 -7.28 15.92
N VAL A 257 -1.69 -6.46 15.25
CA VAL A 257 -1.17 -5.24 14.63
C VAL A 257 -1.95 -4.02 15.12
N ALA A 258 -1.24 -2.92 15.40
CA ALA A 258 -1.83 -1.59 15.55
C ALA A 258 -1.28 -0.67 14.48
N ALA A 259 -2.13 -0.18 13.56
CA ALA A 259 -1.64 0.55 12.39
C ALA A 259 -2.59 1.62 11.87
N ARG A 260 -2.05 2.52 11.02
CA ARG A 260 -2.87 3.33 10.12
C ARG A 260 -3.54 2.44 9.08
N SER A 261 -4.73 2.84 8.62
CA SER A 261 -5.57 2.08 7.69
C SER A 261 -5.42 2.52 6.22
N GLY A 262 -4.17 2.77 5.80
CA GLY A 262 -3.85 2.90 4.37
C GLY A 262 -3.97 1.57 3.63
N GLY A 263 -3.44 1.50 2.42
CA GLY A 263 -3.49 0.27 1.61
C GLY A 263 -2.86 -0.97 2.25
N SER A 264 -2.02 -0.81 3.28
CA SER A 264 -1.42 -1.90 4.06
C SER A 264 -2.43 -2.79 4.79
N VAL A 265 -3.68 -2.35 4.99
CA VAL A 265 -4.72 -3.20 5.61
C VAL A 265 -4.96 -4.50 4.83
N LEU A 266 -4.72 -4.50 3.52
CA LEU A 266 -4.82 -5.71 2.71
C LEU A 266 -3.57 -6.59 2.78
N GLU A 267 -2.42 -6.03 3.15
CA GLU A 267 -1.22 -6.79 3.52
C GLU A 267 -1.44 -7.52 4.86
N LEU A 268 -2.07 -6.82 5.83
CA LEU A 268 -2.48 -7.43 7.10
C LEU A 268 -3.49 -8.56 6.88
N ALA A 269 -4.48 -8.34 6.04
CA ALA A 269 -5.46 -9.36 5.67
C ALA A 269 -4.79 -10.59 5.03
N ALA A 270 -3.86 -10.39 4.09
CA ALA A 270 -3.12 -11.47 3.44
C ALA A 270 -2.21 -12.25 4.40
N ALA A 271 -1.72 -11.59 5.46
CA ALA A 271 -0.96 -12.24 6.52
C ALA A 271 -1.85 -12.89 7.60
N GLY A 272 -3.18 -12.80 7.48
CA GLY A 272 -4.12 -13.34 8.46
C GLY A 272 -4.02 -12.66 9.84
N LEU A 273 -3.68 -11.37 9.88
CA LEU A 273 -3.37 -10.67 11.13
C LEU A 273 -4.58 -9.90 11.67
N PRO A 274 -5.04 -10.21 12.88
CA PRO A 274 -5.95 -9.35 13.63
C PRO A 274 -5.37 -7.96 13.79
N SER A 275 -6.19 -6.91 13.68
CA SER A 275 -5.67 -5.56 13.70
C SER A 275 -6.51 -4.56 14.49
N ILE A 276 -5.84 -3.59 15.09
CA ILE A 276 -6.38 -2.35 15.64
C ILE A 276 -6.05 -1.26 14.63
N LEU A 277 -7.05 -0.77 13.92
CA LEU A 277 -6.88 0.21 12.86
C LEU A 277 -7.22 1.62 13.34
N VAL A 278 -6.29 2.53 13.13
CA VAL A 278 -6.40 3.94 13.51
C VAL A 278 -6.37 4.79 12.25
N PRO A 279 -7.53 5.13 11.66
CA PRO A 279 -7.59 5.93 10.44
C PRO A 279 -6.93 7.29 10.60
N TYR A 280 -6.17 7.74 9.59
CA TYR A 280 -5.60 9.09 9.58
C TYR A 280 -6.69 10.11 9.23
N PRO A 281 -6.99 11.09 10.12
CA PRO A 281 -8.17 11.95 9.98
C PRO A 281 -8.09 12.95 8.81
N HIS A 282 -6.89 13.17 8.27
CA HIS A 282 -6.68 14.07 7.13
C HIS A 282 -6.39 13.31 5.83
N ALA A 283 -6.75 12.03 5.77
CA ALA A 283 -6.63 11.24 4.55
C ALA A 283 -7.54 11.80 3.44
N THR A 284 -7.03 11.83 2.21
CA THR A 284 -7.79 12.35 1.06
C THR A 284 -9.11 11.58 0.91
N ALA A 285 -10.24 12.29 0.84
CA ALA A 285 -11.58 11.72 0.74
C ALA A 285 -11.88 10.67 1.83
N ASP A 286 -11.24 10.79 2.98
CA ASP A 286 -11.42 9.91 4.15
C ASP A 286 -11.23 8.42 3.85
N HIS A 287 -10.39 8.09 2.86
CA HIS A 287 -10.20 6.71 2.41
C HIS A 287 -9.72 5.77 3.52
N GLN A 288 -8.96 6.28 4.51
CA GLN A 288 -8.50 5.43 5.59
C GLN A 288 -9.64 4.96 6.51
N THR A 289 -10.61 5.80 6.77
CA THR A 289 -11.81 5.37 7.52
C THR A 289 -12.60 4.33 6.74
N ALA A 290 -12.79 4.53 5.43
CA ALA A 290 -13.48 3.57 4.59
C ALA A 290 -12.74 2.21 4.51
N ASN A 291 -11.41 2.22 4.35
CA ASN A 291 -10.59 1.01 4.36
C ASN A 291 -10.72 0.27 5.71
N ALA A 292 -10.60 1.01 6.84
CA ALA A 292 -10.71 0.43 8.18
C ALA A 292 -12.08 -0.21 8.42
N ARG A 293 -13.16 0.48 8.05
CA ARG A 293 -14.53 -0.01 8.19
C ARG A 293 -14.79 -1.26 7.35
N HIS A 294 -14.19 -1.35 6.17
CA HIS A 294 -14.29 -2.56 5.34
C HIS A 294 -13.70 -3.79 6.06
N ILE A 295 -12.52 -3.65 6.68
CA ILE A 295 -11.86 -4.73 7.41
C ILE A 295 -12.60 -5.04 8.73
N GLU A 296 -13.12 -4.01 9.41
CA GLU A 296 -13.92 -4.16 10.64
C GLU A 296 -15.24 -4.88 10.35
N ALA A 297 -15.95 -4.51 9.28
CA ALA A 297 -17.20 -5.15 8.88
C ALA A 297 -17.04 -6.64 8.54
N ALA A 298 -15.86 -7.03 8.06
CA ALA A 298 -15.50 -8.43 7.88
C ALA A 298 -15.16 -9.16 9.20
N GLY A 299 -15.04 -8.44 10.31
CA GLY A 299 -14.67 -9.00 11.61
C GLY A 299 -13.16 -9.17 11.83
N ALA A 300 -12.31 -8.60 10.98
CA ALA A 300 -10.86 -8.77 11.03
C ALA A 300 -10.13 -7.64 11.79
N ALA A 301 -10.82 -6.56 12.13
CA ALA A 301 -10.23 -5.42 12.84
C ALA A 301 -11.14 -4.84 13.91
N VAL A 302 -10.52 -4.06 14.81
CA VAL A 302 -11.17 -3.07 15.68
C VAL A 302 -10.74 -1.70 15.19
N VAL A 303 -11.68 -0.78 15.01
CA VAL A 303 -11.37 0.59 14.60
C VAL A 303 -11.37 1.52 15.79
N VAL A 304 -10.27 2.24 15.99
CA VAL A 304 -10.13 3.28 17.01
C VAL A 304 -9.98 4.63 16.28
N PRO A 305 -10.91 5.58 16.48
CA PRO A 305 -10.76 6.93 15.95
C PRO A 305 -9.46 7.59 16.42
N ASP A 306 -8.77 8.32 15.53
CA ASP A 306 -7.51 9.00 15.89
C ASP A 306 -7.65 9.90 17.10
N THR A 307 -8.78 10.61 17.21
CA THR A 307 -9.07 11.52 18.33
C THR A 307 -9.21 10.83 19.69
N GLU A 308 -9.54 9.53 19.68
CA GLU A 308 -9.71 8.71 20.89
C GLU A 308 -8.45 7.93 21.26
N LEU A 309 -7.41 7.97 20.41
CA LEU A 309 -6.19 7.20 20.61
C LEU A 309 -5.27 7.92 21.62
N ASP A 310 -4.95 7.23 22.69
CA ASP A 310 -3.91 7.52 23.68
C ASP A 310 -3.31 6.21 24.21
N GLY A 311 -2.31 6.29 25.09
CA GLY A 311 -1.66 5.12 25.69
C GLY A 311 -2.63 4.19 26.40
N PRO A 312 -3.47 4.69 27.35
CA PRO A 312 -4.48 3.88 28.05
C PRO A 312 -5.49 3.22 27.10
N ARG A 313 -5.95 3.91 26.05
CA ARG A 313 -6.86 3.33 25.06
C ARG A 313 -6.20 2.19 24.30
N LEU A 314 -4.97 2.40 23.80
CA LEU A 314 -4.25 1.37 23.06
C LEU A 314 -3.94 0.15 23.95
N ALA A 315 -3.47 0.37 25.17
CA ALA A 315 -3.21 -0.70 26.15
C ALA A 315 -4.46 -1.54 26.42
N ARG A 316 -5.63 -0.90 26.58
CA ARG A 316 -6.90 -1.59 26.78
C ARG A 316 -7.30 -2.45 25.59
N GLU A 317 -7.24 -1.91 24.35
CA GLU A 317 -7.62 -2.68 23.17
C GLU A 317 -6.70 -3.88 22.95
N VAL A 318 -5.37 -3.69 23.10
CA VAL A 318 -4.40 -4.77 23.02
C VAL A 318 -4.63 -5.81 24.12
N GLY A 319 -4.82 -5.39 25.36
CA GLY A 319 -5.08 -6.28 26.48
C GLY A 319 -6.36 -7.11 26.30
N VAL A 320 -7.43 -6.49 25.81
CA VAL A 320 -8.70 -7.19 25.51
C VAL A 320 -8.49 -8.26 24.42
N LEU A 321 -7.77 -7.93 23.33
CA LEU A 321 -7.56 -8.89 22.25
C LEU A 321 -6.64 -10.02 22.67
N LEU A 322 -5.50 -9.74 23.27
CA LEU A 322 -4.55 -10.76 23.72
C LEU A 322 -5.14 -11.66 24.83
N GLY A 323 -6.07 -11.12 25.66
CA GLY A 323 -6.79 -11.88 26.68
C GLY A 323 -7.88 -12.82 26.12
N HIS A 324 -8.22 -12.73 24.83
CA HIS A 324 -9.26 -13.54 24.19
C HIS A 324 -8.75 -14.28 22.95
N PRO A 325 -7.98 -15.38 23.11
CA PRO A 325 -7.38 -16.12 21.99
C PRO A 325 -8.39 -16.58 20.93
N GLU A 326 -9.63 -16.92 21.33
CA GLU A 326 -10.70 -17.31 20.40
C GLU A 326 -11.11 -16.17 19.48
N ARG A 327 -11.21 -14.95 20.04
CA ARG A 327 -11.49 -13.74 19.27
C ARG A 327 -10.37 -13.46 18.28
N MET A 328 -9.10 -13.57 18.71
CA MET A 328 -7.93 -13.42 17.84
C MET A 328 -7.98 -14.40 16.68
N ARG A 329 -8.28 -15.69 16.95
CA ARG A 329 -8.42 -16.71 15.89
C ARG A 329 -9.57 -16.41 14.93
N ALA A 330 -10.70 -15.94 15.44
CA ALA A 330 -11.83 -15.55 14.59
C ALA A 330 -11.47 -14.36 13.69
N MET A 331 -10.80 -13.34 14.23
CA MET A 331 -10.31 -12.20 13.47
C MET A 331 -9.29 -12.61 12.40
N ALA A 332 -8.37 -13.52 12.72
CA ALA A 332 -7.37 -14.03 11.77
C ALA A 332 -8.03 -14.76 10.59
N ARG A 333 -9.05 -15.59 10.84
CA ARG A 333 -9.83 -16.24 9.78
C ARG A 333 -10.57 -15.22 8.91
N ALA A 334 -11.23 -14.25 9.54
CA ALA A 334 -11.92 -13.18 8.83
C ALA A 334 -10.95 -12.34 7.96
N ALA A 335 -9.75 -12.07 8.44
CA ALA A 335 -8.70 -11.41 7.67
C ALA A 335 -8.34 -12.23 6.41
N ALA A 336 -8.12 -13.52 6.56
CA ALA A 336 -7.79 -14.42 5.44
C ALA A 336 -8.92 -14.49 4.40
N GLU A 337 -10.19 -14.38 4.79
CA GLU A 337 -11.35 -14.33 3.87
C GLU A 337 -11.41 -13.05 3.05
N VAL A 338 -10.96 -11.92 3.61
CA VAL A 338 -10.85 -10.64 2.88
C VAL A 338 -9.69 -10.64 1.91
N ALA A 339 -8.64 -11.40 2.22
CA ALA A 339 -7.42 -11.43 1.43
C ALA A 339 -7.66 -11.95 0.01
N ARG A 340 -7.01 -11.28 -0.95
CA ARG A 340 -7.01 -11.67 -2.37
C ARG A 340 -5.56 -11.76 -2.87
N PRO A 341 -4.81 -12.78 -2.47
CA PRO A 341 -3.37 -12.88 -2.75
C PRO A 341 -3.07 -13.03 -4.26
N GLY A 342 -4.03 -13.49 -5.07
CA GLY A 342 -3.90 -13.65 -6.52
C GLY A 342 -4.05 -12.35 -7.33
N ALA A 343 -4.27 -11.20 -6.71
CA ALA A 343 -4.57 -9.94 -7.41
C ALA A 343 -3.53 -9.57 -8.47
N ALA A 344 -2.23 -9.66 -8.15
CA ALA A 344 -1.15 -9.32 -9.09
C ALA A 344 -1.16 -10.22 -10.32
N VAL A 345 -1.34 -11.52 -10.13
CA VAL A 345 -1.40 -12.52 -11.22
C VAL A 345 -2.63 -12.30 -12.09
N GLN A 346 -3.80 -12.10 -11.48
CA GLN A 346 -5.03 -11.83 -12.24
C GLN A 346 -4.89 -10.58 -13.11
N ILE A 347 -4.38 -9.48 -12.54
CA ILE A 347 -4.17 -8.22 -13.28
C ILE A 347 -3.16 -8.42 -14.41
N ALA A 348 -2.08 -9.16 -14.18
CA ALA A 348 -1.08 -9.45 -15.20
C ALA A 348 -1.67 -10.25 -16.37
N GLN A 349 -2.40 -11.32 -16.09
CA GLN A 349 -3.02 -12.18 -17.10
C GLN A 349 -4.05 -11.44 -17.93
N GLU A 350 -4.94 -10.66 -17.31
CA GLU A 350 -5.92 -9.86 -18.05
C GLU A 350 -5.26 -8.74 -18.87
N THR A 351 -4.19 -8.11 -18.35
CA THR A 351 -3.41 -7.12 -19.12
C THR A 351 -2.79 -7.73 -20.36
N LEU A 352 -2.21 -8.93 -20.24
CA LEU A 352 -1.62 -9.66 -21.35
C LEU A 352 -2.66 -10.13 -22.37
N ALA A 353 -3.82 -10.57 -21.92
CA ALA A 353 -4.92 -10.94 -22.82
C ALA A 353 -5.38 -9.73 -23.66
N LEU A 354 -5.52 -8.55 -23.05
CA LEU A 354 -5.86 -7.32 -23.75
C LEU A 354 -4.77 -6.86 -24.73
N ALA A 355 -3.48 -7.05 -24.38
CA ALA A 355 -2.36 -6.72 -25.25
C ALA A 355 -2.29 -7.60 -26.50
N LYS A 356 -2.66 -8.88 -26.41
CA LYS A 356 -2.68 -9.85 -27.53
C LYS A 356 -3.85 -9.65 -28.48
N ASN A 357 -4.96 -9.08 -28.03
CA ASN A 357 -6.19 -8.88 -28.82
C ASN A 357 -6.19 -7.54 -29.59
N ARG A 358 -5.05 -6.93 -29.77
CA ARG A 358 -4.85 -5.67 -30.51
C ARG A 358 -4.61 -5.88 -32.04
#